data_d224d01aeafb6ea478e34681e64d56d9
#
_entry.id   d224d01aeafb6ea478e34681e64d56d9
#
_cell.length_a   1.000
_cell.length_b   1.000
_cell.length_c   1.000
_cell.angle_alpha   90.00
_cell.angle_beta   90.00
_cell.angle_gamma   90.00
#
_symmetry.space_group_name_H-M   'P 1'
#
loop_
_entity.id
_entity.type
_entity.pdbx_description
1 polymer ?
#
loop_
_entity_poly.entity_id
_entity_poly.type
_entity_poly.pdbx_seq_one_letter_code
_entity_poly.pdbx_strand_id
1 'polypeptide(L)'
;MAVEAVVLAGDRSAARLVYGTNKAFLRLRGKPLVSYVLSALDKSREVRSIHIVGPGDRLKELLAEYKYEKPTNYVEQKENVLKNIWHGALSTFPEYVRGADLAELKSLPEAEKVILATTCDTPLLEPKEIDHFIQNAPMNDFDFVFGITRKEMLLPFATQGGQPGIDFAYFVFKDIIFRHANFFLIRPLRLGYMMDEL
;
A
#
# COMPACT_ATOMS: atom_id res chain seq x y z
N MET A 1 -1.22 -8.56 15.53
CA MET A 1 -0.11 -9.09 14.69
C MET A 1 0.61 -7.89 14.08
N ALA A 2 1.86 -7.61 14.45
CA ALA A 2 2.57 -6.47 13.89
C ALA A 2 3.15 -6.82 12.51
N VAL A 3 2.84 -6.02 11.48
CA VAL A 3 3.23 -6.24 10.09
C VAL A 3 4.20 -5.17 9.58
N GLU A 4 4.93 -5.44 8.52
CA GLU A 4 5.62 -4.42 7.74
C GLU A 4 4.65 -3.83 6.71
N ALA A 5 4.75 -2.52 6.46
CA ALA A 5 3.93 -1.82 5.48
C ALA A 5 4.73 -1.47 4.23
N VAL A 6 4.16 -1.74 3.06
CA VAL A 6 4.67 -1.35 1.74
C VAL A 6 3.77 -0.26 1.18
N VAL A 7 4.33 0.91 0.92
CA VAL A 7 3.61 2.07 0.34
C VAL A 7 4.00 2.24 -1.11
N LEU A 8 3.02 2.15 -2.01
CA LEU A 8 3.20 2.26 -3.44
C LEU A 8 3.15 3.73 -3.87
N ALA A 9 4.30 4.30 -4.20
CA ALA A 9 4.51 5.67 -4.64
C ALA A 9 5.18 5.78 -6.02
N GLY A 10 5.10 4.71 -6.83
CA GLY A 10 5.72 4.64 -8.15
C GLY A 10 5.14 5.62 -9.17
N ASP A 11 5.94 6.01 -10.15
CA ASP A 11 5.59 6.95 -11.23
C ASP A 11 5.81 6.40 -12.64
N ARG A 12 6.16 5.11 -12.77
CA ARG A 12 6.37 4.43 -14.06
C ARG A 12 5.10 3.77 -14.59
N SER A 13 5.02 3.61 -15.91
CA SER A 13 4.03 2.82 -16.64
C SER A 13 2.58 3.23 -16.35
N ALA A 14 1.85 2.47 -15.56
CA ALA A 14 0.43 2.67 -15.26
C ALA A 14 0.13 3.77 -14.23
N ALA A 15 1.14 4.48 -13.74
CA ALA A 15 0.93 5.58 -12.81
C ALA A 15 0.17 6.72 -13.52
N ARG A 16 -1.10 6.89 -13.16
CA ARG A 16 -1.91 7.98 -13.71
C ARG A 16 -1.43 9.29 -13.11
N LEU A 17 -0.77 10.12 -13.93
CA LEU A 17 -0.38 11.46 -13.54
C LEU A 17 -1.63 12.33 -13.33
N VAL A 18 -1.57 13.16 -12.29
CA VAL A 18 -2.58 14.18 -11.99
C VAL A 18 -1.89 15.53 -12.06
N TYR A 19 -2.40 16.43 -12.89
CA TYR A 19 -1.73 17.70 -13.21
C TYR A 19 -0.26 17.53 -13.68
N GLY A 20 0.01 16.46 -14.44
CA GLY A 20 1.36 16.18 -14.96
C GLY A 20 2.36 15.67 -13.92
N THR A 21 1.91 15.33 -12.70
CA THR A 21 2.80 14.83 -11.65
C THR A 21 2.30 13.54 -11.02
N ASN A 22 3.18 12.77 -10.41
CA ASN A 22 2.83 11.61 -9.61
C ASN A 22 2.05 12.04 -8.36
N LYS A 23 1.01 11.31 -8.03
CA LYS A 23 0.13 11.57 -6.89
C LYS A 23 0.88 11.68 -5.55
N ALA A 24 1.94 10.90 -5.34
CA ALA A 24 2.77 10.97 -4.13
C ALA A 24 3.31 12.38 -3.86
N PHE A 25 3.62 13.13 -4.93
CA PHE A 25 4.20 14.47 -4.89
C PHE A 25 3.16 15.59 -4.86
N LEU A 26 1.89 15.30 -5.11
CA LEU A 26 0.81 16.29 -4.99
C LEU A 26 0.74 16.82 -3.56
N ARG A 27 0.49 18.13 -3.42
CA ARG A 27 0.39 18.76 -2.11
C ARG A 27 -1.06 19.01 -1.72
N LEU A 28 -1.41 18.56 -0.53
CA LEU A 28 -2.67 18.89 0.14
C LEU A 28 -2.33 19.74 1.38
N ARG A 29 -2.85 20.97 1.44
CA ARG A 29 -2.52 21.93 2.53
C ARG A 29 -1.01 22.07 2.77
N GLY A 30 -0.23 22.14 1.69
CA GLY A 30 1.21 22.32 1.73
C GLY A 30 2.04 21.05 1.97
N LYS A 31 1.44 19.92 2.33
CA LYS A 31 2.13 18.65 2.60
C LYS A 31 1.96 17.66 1.44
N PRO A 32 2.99 16.88 1.06
CA PRO A 32 2.86 15.82 0.05
C PRO A 32 1.81 14.78 0.45
N LEU A 33 1.03 14.26 -0.51
CA LEU A 33 -0.01 13.24 -0.21
C LEU A 33 0.59 12.02 0.49
N VAL A 34 1.76 11.56 0.05
CA VAL A 34 2.43 10.42 0.66
C VAL A 34 2.72 10.62 2.15
N SER A 35 3.02 11.85 2.60
CA SER A 35 3.34 12.13 4.01
C SER A 35 2.16 11.89 4.95
N TYR A 36 0.93 12.04 4.48
CA TYR A 36 -0.28 11.73 5.28
C TYR A 36 -0.39 10.23 5.54
N VAL A 37 -0.19 9.42 4.49
CA VAL A 37 -0.23 7.95 4.60
C VAL A 37 0.88 7.45 5.52
N LEU A 38 2.11 7.97 5.34
CA LEU A 38 3.24 7.60 6.20
C LEU A 38 2.99 7.97 7.66
N SER A 39 2.41 9.15 7.94
CA SER A 39 2.06 9.56 9.30
C SER A 39 1.00 8.65 9.93
N ALA A 40 0.03 8.15 9.15
CA ALA A 40 -0.96 7.21 9.65
C ALA A 40 -0.34 5.85 9.97
N LEU A 41 0.53 5.34 9.09
CA LEU A 41 1.27 4.09 9.32
C LEU A 41 2.23 4.18 10.50
N ASP A 42 2.91 5.32 10.64
CA ASP A 42 3.84 5.57 11.74
C ASP A 42 3.14 5.51 13.11
N LYS A 43 1.91 5.99 13.19
CA LYS A 43 1.08 5.99 14.42
C LYS A 43 0.27 4.70 14.62
N SER A 44 0.17 3.82 13.65
CA SER A 44 -0.51 2.53 13.77
C SER A 44 0.21 1.64 14.79
N ARG A 45 -0.53 0.89 15.60
CA ARG A 45 0.03 -0.06 16.58
C ARG A 45 0.40 -1.40 15.95
N GLU A 46 -0.20 -1.69 14.79
CA GLU A 46 -0.01 -2.96 14.09
C GLU A 46 1.08 -2.89 13.00
N VAL A 47 1.64 -1.71 12.71
CA VAL A 47 2.75 -1.53 11.77
C VAL A 47 4.06 -1.38 12.52
N ARG A 48 5.10 -2.14 12.13
CA ARG A 48 6.44 -2.11 12.75
C ARG A 48 7.51 -1.39 11.93
N SER A 49 7.37 -1.39 10.60
CA SER A 49 8.27 -0.66 9.69
C SER A 49 7.56 -0.29 8.41
N ILE A 50 8.11 0.67 7.66
CA ILE A 50 7.52 1.20 6.43
C ILE A 50 8.53 1.08 5.29
N HIS A 51 8.11 0.52 4.15
CA HIS A 51 8.89 0.42 2.93
C HIS A 51 8.19 1.21 1.82
N ILE A 52 8.81 2.27 1.32
CA ILE A 52 8.23 3.15 0.32
C ILE A 52 8.81 2.78 -1.04
N VAL A 53 7.98 2.26 -1.93
CA VAL A 53 8.37 1.87 -3.29
C VAL A 53 8.06 2.99 -4.27
N GLY A 54 9.08 3.55 -4.88
CA GLY A 54 8.94 4.67 -5.82
C GLY A 54 10.29 5.19 -6.31
N PRO A 55 10.34 6.40 -6.90
CA PRO A 55 11.59 7.06 -7.28
C PRO A 55 12.35 7.49 -6.02
N GLY A 56 13.22 6.59 -5.54
CA GLY A 56 13.80 6.61 -4.20
C GLY A 56 14.46 7.94 -3.82
N ASP A 57 15.32 8.49 -4.66
CA ASP A 57 16.04 9.74 -4.35
C ASP A 57 15.09 10.94 -4.28
N ARG A 58 14.11 11.02 -5.21
CA ARG A 58 13.09 12.09 -5.18
C ARG A 58 12.20 12.01 -3.95
N LEU A 59 11.87 10.78 -3.50
CA LEU A 59 11.08 10.57 -2.28
C LEU A 59 11.87 10.92 -1.03
N LYS A 60 13.17 10.59 -0.97
CA LYS A 60 14.06 11.01 0.14
C LYS A 60 14.14 12.54 0.25
N GLU A 61 14.33 13.23 -0.88
CA GLU A 61 14.36 14.69 -0.93
C GLU A 61 13.02 15.30 -0.48
N LEU A 62 11.90 14.80 -1.05
CA LEU A 62 10.56 15.27 -0.71
C LEU A 62 10.22 15.14 0.78
N LEU A 63 10.69 14.06 1.40
CA LEU A 63 10.37 13.68 2.77
C LEU A 63 11.47 14.03 3.78
N ALA A 64 12.53 14.72 3.38
CA ALA A 64 13.69 15.02 4.23
C ALA A 64 13.34 15.79 5.53
N GLU A 65 12.30 16.62 5.50
CA GLU A 65 11.83 17.39 6.66
C GLU A 65 10.86 16.60 7.58
N TYR A 66 10.39 15.40 7.12
CA TYR A 66 9.44 14.58 7.87
C TYR A 66 10.19 13.53 8.67
N LYS A 67 9.86 13.44 9.96
CA LYS A 67 10.44 12.44 10.86
C LYS A 67 9.38 11.42 11.24
N TYR A 68 9.72 10.16 11.10
CA TYR A 68 8.90 9.01 11.50
C TYR A 68 9.60 8.26 12.61
N GLU A 69 8.85 7.74 13.57
CA GLU A 69 9.38 6.95 14.69
C GLU A 69 9.76 5.54 14.25
N LYS A 70 8.98 5.01 13.28
CA LYS A 70 9.24 3.67 12.74
C LYS A 70 10.35 3.67 11.69
N PRO A 71 11.14 2.58 11.61
CA PRO A 71 12.10 2.38 10.54
C PRO A 71 11.41 2.56 9.17
N THR A 72 11.95 3.49 8.36
CA THR A 72 11.40 3.83 7.05
C THR A 72 12.47 3.61 5.99
N ASN A 73 12.19 2.71 5.05
CA ASN A 73 13.09 2.30 3.99
C ASN A 73 12.56 2.78 2.62
N TYR A 74 13.47 3.27 1.77
CA TYR A 74 13.14 3.65 0.40
C TYR A 74 13.59 2.55 -0.55
N VAL A 75 12.65 2.06 -1.36
CA VAL A 75 12.84 0.94 -2.29
C VAL A 75 12.66 1.48 -3.70
N GLU A 76 13.65 1.26 -4.57
CA GLU A 76 13.55 1.72 -5.96
C GLU A 76 12.46 0.96 -6.70
N GLN A 77 11.66 1.69 -7.48
CA GLN A 77 10.52 1.13 -8.21
C GLN A 77 10.94 0.25 -9.38
N LYS A 78 10.09 -0.70 -9.71
CA LYS A 78 10.12 -1.52 -10.93
C LYS A 78 9.20 -0.93 -12.01
N GLU A 79 8.99 -1.68 -13.09
CA GLU A 79 8.32 -1.22 -14.30
C GLU A 79 6.82 -1.00 -14.13
N ASN A 80 6.15 -1.75 -13.26
CA ASN A 80 4.71 -1.70 -13.09
C ASN A 80 4.27 -1.90 -11.62
N VAL A 81 2.98 -1.71 -11.34
CA VAL A 81 2.43 -1.75 -10.00
C VAL A 81 2.56 -3.12 -9.34
N LEU A 82 2.37 -4.22 -10.07
CA LEU A 82 2.46 -5.57 -9.52
C LEU A 82 3.90 -5.90 -9.14
N LYS A 83 4.86 -5.58 -10.00
CA LYS A 83 6.29 -5.73 -9.69
C LYS A 83 6.72 -4.84 -8.53
N ASN A 84 6.11 -3.66 -8.36
CA ASN A 84 6.36 -2.79 -7.22
C ASN A 84 5.83 -3.39 -5.91
N ILE A 85 4.62 -3.94 -5.91
CA ILE A 85 4.07 -4.64 -4.74
C ILE A 85 5.00 -5.79 -4.35
N TRP A 86 5.36 -6.63 -5.32
CA TRP A 86 6.21 -7.79 -5.11
C TRP A 86 7.60 -7.41 -4.60
N HIS A 87 8.27 -6.52 -5.32
CA HIS A 87 9.62 -6.05 -4.93
C HIS A 87 9.61 -5.36 -3.56
N GLY A 88 8.59 -4.55 -3.29
CA GLY A 88 8.41 -3.93 -1.98
C GLY A 88 8.18 -4.97 -0.88
N ALA A 89 7.37 -5.98 -1.15
CA ALA A 89 7.13 -7.06 -0.21
C ALA A 89 8.41 -7.88 0.06
N LEU A 90 9.17 -8.22 -0.96
CA LEU A 90 10.44 -8.93 -0.79
C LEU A 90 11.49 -8.06 -0.07
N SER A 91 11.50 -6.74 -0.26
CA SER A 91 12.42 -5.83 0.44
C SER A 91 12.24 -5.81 1.96
N THR A 92 11.14 -6.36 2.47
CA THR A 92 10.91 -6.54 3.90
C THR A 92 11.72 -7.72 4.49
N PHE A 93 12.31 -8.55 3.63
CA PHE A 93 13.23 -9.60 4.03
C PHE A 93 14.68 -9.08 3.90
N PRO A 94 15.43 -8.93 5.01
CA PRO A 94 16.83 -8.49 4.94
C PRO A 94 17.70 -9.38 4.05
N GLU A 95 17.39 -10.68 3.97
CA GLU A 95 18.09 -11.67 3.15
C GLU A 95 17.93 -11.34 1.66
N TYR A 96 16.74 -10.96 1.21
CA TYR A 96 16.51 -10.51 -0.17
C TYR A 96 17.35 -9.28 -0.53
N VAL A 97 17.44 -8.31 0.38
CA VAL A 97 18.25 -7.11 0.17
C VAL A 97 19.74 -7.46 0.05
N ARG A 98 20.17 -8.56 0.68
CA ARG A 98 21.54 -9.10 0.59
C ARG A 98 21.77 -10.04 -0.60
N GLY A 99 20.74 -10.29 -1.42
CA GLY A 99 20.85 -11.06 -2.64
C GLY A 99 20.34 -12.51 -2.56
N ALA A 100 19.65 -12.88 -1.47
CA ALA A 100 19.02 -14.21 -1.36
C ALA A 100 17.95 -14.40 -2.44
N ASP A 101 17.88 -15.61 -2.98
CA ASP A 101 16.84 -16.01 -3.93
C ASP A 101 15.51 -16.40 -3.23
N LEU A 102 14.48 -16.69 -4.02
CA LEU A 102 13.17 -17.06 -3.49
C LEU A 102 13.17 -18.40 -2.75
N ALA A 103 14.04 -19.35 -3.13
CA ALA A 103 14.12 -20.65 -2.46
C ALA A 103 14.73 -20.48 -1.07
N GLU A 104 15.77 -19.66 -0.97
CA GLU A 104 16.38 -19.29 0.31
C GLU A 104 15.38 -18.57 1.22
N LEU A 105 14.61 -17.58 0.69
CA LEU A 105 13.60 -16.86 1.47
C LEU A 105 12.50 -17.80 1.99
N LYS A 106 12.05 -18.76 1.19
CA LYS A 106 11.03 -19.75 1.60
C LYS A 106 11.51 -20.68 2.73
N SER A 107 12.80 -20.78 2.95
CA SER A 107 13.38 -21.58 4.05
C SER A 107 13.49 -20.83 5.37
N LEU A 108 13.23 -19.51 5.38
CA LEU A 108 13.33 -18.68 6.57
C LEU A 108 12.17 -18.93 7.54
N PRO A 109 12.38 -18.76 8.86
CA PRO A 109 11.29 -18.79 9.83
C PRO A 109 10.17 -17.77 9.53
N GLU A 110 10.54 -16.63 8.96
CA GLU A 110 9.61 -15.55 8.59
C GLU A 110 8.97 -15.73 7.21
N ALA A 111 9.15 -16.85 6.54
CA ALA A 111 8.56 -17.11 5.20
C ALA A 111 7.04 -16.89 5.16
N GLU A 112 6.36 -17.14 6.28
CA GLU A 112 4.91 -17.00 6.43
C GLU A 112 4.45 -15.59 6.85
N LYS A 113 5.36 -14.62 6.92
CA LYS A 113 4.99 -13.28 7.38
C LYS A 113 3.95 -12.62 6.48
N VAL A 114 3.09 -11.83 7.13
CA VAL A 114 2.07 -11.02 6.47
C VAL A 114 2.56 -9.60 6.31
N ILE A 115 2.30 -9.01 5.16
CA ILE A 115 2.70 -7.66 4.79
C ILE A 115 1.46 -6.85 4.43
N LEU A 116 1.38 -5.61 4.90
CA LEU A 116 0.38 -4.64 4.47
C LEU A 116 0.90 -3.90 3.24
N ALA A 117 0.20 -3.96 2.12
CA ALA A 117 0.46 -3.08 0.98
C ALA A 117 -0.65 -2.02 0.88
N THR A 118 -0.27 -0.77 0.61
CA THR A 118 -1.20 0.35 0.43
C THR A 118 -0.68 1.34 -0.60
N THR A 119 -1.57 2.22 -1.09
CA THR A 119 -1.19 3.29 -2.01
C THR A 119 -0.85 4.59 -1.27
N CYS A 120 -0.13 5.49 -1.94
CA CYS A 120 0.30 6.77 -1.36
C CYS A 120 -0.75 7.89 -1.44
N ASP A 121 -1.93 7.64 -2.00
CA ASP A 121 -2.93 8.65 -2.38
C ASP A 121 -4.22 8.60 -1.53
N THR A 122 -4.12 8.14 -0.30
CA THR A 122 -5.21 8.10 0.68
C THR A 122 -4.95 9.03 1.88
N PRO A 123 -4.99 10.36 1.69
CA PRO A 123 -4.55 11.32 2.72
C PRO A 123 -5.44 11.42 3.97
N LEU A 124 -6.63 10.84 3.92
CA LEU A 124 -7.57 10.80 5.06
C LEU A 124 -7.49 9.51 5.87
N LEU A 125 -6.53 8.65 5.55
CA LEU A 125 -6.30 7.41 6.26
C LEU A 125 -5.97 7.67 7.73
N GLU A 126 -6.64 6.96 8.64
CA GLU A 126 -6.39 7.04 10.08
C GLU A 126 -5.69 5.79 10.63
N PRO A 127 -4.84 5.92 11.64
CA PRO A 127 -4.15 4.79 12.27
C PRO A 127 -5.11 3.68 12.75
N LYS A 128 -6.27 4.06 13.29
CA LYS A 128 -7.29 3.11 13.77
C LYS A 128 -7.89 2.25 12.66
N GLU A 129 -7.98 2.77 11.43
CA GLU A 129 -8.48 2.02 10.27
C GLU A 129 -7.48 0.95 9.85
N ILE A 130 -6.18 1.31 9.88
CA ILE A 130 -5.07 0.38 9.62
C ILE A 130 -5.10 -0.75 10.65
N ASP A 131 -5.14 -0.39 11.93
CA ASP A 131 -5.14 -1.35 13.04
C ASP A 131 -6.36 -2.28 12.94
N HIS A 132 -7.55 -1.71 12.69
CA HIS A 132 -8.79 -2.48 12.55
C HIS A 132 -8.71 -3.47 11.38
N PHE A 133 -8.21 -3.04 10.22
CA PHE A 133 -8.07 -3.91 9.05
C PHE A 133 -7.12 -5.08 9.32
N ILE A 134 -5.95 -4.81 9.92
CA ILE A 134 -4.96 -5.85 10.23
C ILE A 134 -5.50 -6.85 11.26
N GLN A 135 -6.19 -6.37 12.29
CA GLN A 135 -6.71 -7.22 13.38
C GLN A 135 -7.87 -8.10 12.95
N ASN A 136 -8.69 -7.65 11.99
CA ASN A 136 -9.92 -8.35 11.57
C ASN A 136 -9.79 -9.11 10.25
N ALA A 137 -8.65 -9.00 9.56
CA ALA A 137 -8.44 -9.73 8.32
C ALA A 137 -8.28 -11.24 8.58
N PRO A 138 -9.00 -12.12 7.84
CA PRO A 138 -8.96 -13.56 8.03
C PRO A 138 -7.69 -14.19 7.43
N MET A 139 -6.51 -13.71 7.86
CA MET A 139 -5.22 -14.18 7.37
C MET A 139 -4.87 -15.62 7.79
N ASN A 140 -5.63 -16.23 8.70
CA ASN A 140 -5.47 -17.65 9.01
C ASN A 140 -6.00 -18.56 7.89
N ASP A 141 -6.98 -18.06 7.12
CA ASP A 141 -7.68 -18.83 6.10
C ASP A 141 -7.24 -18.46 4.67
N PHE A 142 -6.62 -17.27 4.50
CA PHE A 142 -6.28 -16.71 3.19
C PHE A 142 -4.87 -16.15 3.15
N ASP A 143 -4.21 -16.26 2.00
CA ASP A 143 -2.88 -15.69 1.76
C ASP A 143 -2.94 -14.27 1.14
N PHE A 144 -4.14 -13.86 0.70
CA PHE A 144 -4.41 -12.54 0.16
C PHE A 144 -5.77 -12.04 0.64
N VAL A 145 -5.78 -10.91 1.33
CA VAL A 145 -6.99 -10.21 1.79
C VAL A 145 -6.92 -8.76 1.36
N PHE A 146 -7.97 -8.24 0.76
CA PHE A 146 -8.05 -6.82 0.41
C PHE A 146 -9.25 -6.15 1.06
N GLY A 147 -9.06 -4.89 1.42
CA GLY A 147 -10.10 -4.05 1.97
C GLY A 147 -11.09 -3.60 0.89
N ILE A 148 -12.35 -3.59 1.23
CA ILE A 148 -13.43 -3.07 0.38
C ILE A 148 -14.24 -2.00 1.10
N THR A 149 -14.78 -1.06 0.32
CA THR A 149 -15.82 -0.13 0.78
C THR A 149 -17.08 -0.37 -0.04
N ARG A 150 -18.17 -0.72 0.61
CA ARG A 150 -19.46 -0.96 -0.06
C ARG A 150 -19.98 0.33 -0.69
N LYS A 151 -20.67 0.22 -1.82
CA LYS A 151 -21.24 1.35 -2.56
C LYS A 151 -22.09 2.26 -1.66
N GLU A 152 -22.91 1.68 -0.80
CA GLU A 152 -23.82 2.40 0.09
C GLU A 152 -23.08 3.39 1.00
N MET A 153 -21.88 3.03 1.45
CA MET A 153 -21.03 3.88 2.28
C MET A 153 -20.45 5.08 1.52
N LEU A 154 -20.36 4.99 0.19
CA LEU A 154 -19.78 6.01 -0.68
C LEU A 154 -20.83 6.95 -1.27
N LEU A 155 -22.12 6.59 -1.25
CA LEU A 155 -23.21 7.40 -1.80
C LEU A 155 -23.26 8.85 -1.28
N PRO A 156 -23.00 9.13 0.02
CA PRO A 156 -22.99 10.50 0.53
C PRO A 156 -21.94 11.41 -0.12
N PHE A 157 -20.88 10.82 -0.71
CA PHE A 157 -19.79 11.54 -1.35
C PHE A 157 -19.88 11.57 -2.88
N ALA A 158 -20.87 10.88 -3.45
CA ALA A 158 -21.09 10.84 -4.89
C ALA A 158 -21.76 12.11 -5.39
N THR A 159 -21.60 12.42 -6.68
CA THR A 159 -22.31 13.51 -7.34
C THR A 159 -23.82 13.27 -7.25
N GLN A 160 -24.57 14.19 -6.64
CA GLN A 160 -26.01 14.08 -6.45
C GLN A 160 -26.70 15.44 -6.63
N GLY A 161 -27.84 15.46 -7.34
CA GLY A 161 -28.72 16.63 -7.41
C GLY A 161 -28.04 17.93 -7.88
N GLY A 162 -27.02 17.84 -8.73
CA GLY A 162 -26.24 18.99 -9.20
C GLY A 162 -25.18 19.50 -8.23
N GLN A 163 -25.04 18.85 -7.07
CA GLN A 163 -23.92 19.13 -6.14
C GLN A 163 -22.66 18.42 -6.60
N PRO A 164 -21.48 19.09 -6.50
CA PRO A 164 -20.21 18.46 -6.78
C PRO A 164 -19.97 17.24 -5.88
N GLY A 165 -19.46 16.16 -6.46
CA GLY A 165 -19.13 14.94 -5.74
C GLY A 165 -18.05 14.16 -6.47
N ILE A 166 -17.86 12.92 -6.07
CA ILE A 166 -16.87 12.03 -6.64
C ILE A 166 -17.57 10.97 -7.49
N ASP A 167 -17.12 10.82 -8.74
CA ASP A 167 -17.54 9.72 -9.60
C ASP A 167 -16.70 8.49 -9.26
N PHE A 168 -17.32 7.55 -8.56
CA PHE A 168 -16.66 6.32 -8.15
C PHE A 168 -16.77 5.23 -9.22
N ALA A 169 -15.67 4.59 -9.55
CA ALA A 169 -15.68 3.32 -10.26
C ALA A 169 -15.92 2.18 -9.25
N TYR A 170 -16.84 1.27 -9.58
CA TYR A 170 -17.23 0.15 -8.72
C TYR A 170 -16.94 -1.18 -9.39
N PHE A 171 -16.64 -2.18 -8.56
CA PHE A 171 -16.73 -3.58 -8.91
C PHE A 171 -18.15 -4.06 -8.60
N VAL A 172 -18.78 -4.72 -9.58
CA VAL A 172 -20.16 -5.20 -9.49
C VAL A 172 -20.16 -6.72 -9.50
N PHE A 173 -20.52 -7.31 -8.38
CA PHE A 173 -20.75 -8.74 -8.22
C PHE A 173 -22.24 -8.98 -7.97
N LYS A 174 -22.67 -10.25 -8.07
CA LYS A 174 -24.07 -10.63 -7.88
C LYS A 174 -24.64 -10.15 -6.55
N ASP A 175 -23.85 -10.26 -5.48
CA ASP A 175 -24.30 -10.05 -4.12
C ASP A 175 -23.75 -8.76 -3.47
N ILE A 176 -22.82 -8.06 -4.14
CA ILE A 176 -22.16 -6.88 -3.57
C ILE A 176 -21.66 -5.94 -4.66
N ILE A 177 -21.83 -4.65 -4.43
CA ILE A 177 -21.18 -3.57 -5.20
C ILE A 177 -20.22 -2.84 -4.27
N PHE A 178 -18.95 -2.77 -4.67
CA PHE A 178 -17.91 -2.22 -3.80
C PHE A 178 -16.81 -1.50 -4.59
N ARG A 179 -15.96 -0.79 -3.87
CA ARG A 179 -14.70 -0.23 -4.34
C ARG A 179 -13.56 -0.75 -3.47
N HIS A 180 -12.37 -0.89 -4.03
CA HIS A 180 -11.16 -1.17 -3.26
C HIS A 180 -10.88 -0.05 -2.26
N ALA A 181 -10.54 -0.41 -1.04
CA ALA A 181 -10.08 0.50 0.01
C ALA A 181 -8.57 0.81 -0.07
N ASN A 182 -7.88 0.30 -1.09
CA ASN A 182 -6.43 0.44 -1.30
C ASN A 182 -5.57 -0.17 -0.17
N PHE A 183 -6.10 -1.16 0.54
CA PHE A 183 -5.39 -1.96 1.53
C PHE A 183 -5.37 -3.41 1.12
N PHE A 184 -4.19 -4.03 1.23
CA PHE A 184 -3.98 -5.44 0.91
C PHE A 184 -3.10 -6.06 1.99
N LEU A 185 -3.52 -7.18 2.57
CA LEU A 185 -2.67 -8.05 3.38
C LEU A 185 -2.30 -9.26 2.55
N ILE A 186 -1.02 -9.56 2.49
CA ILE A 186 -0.47 -10.61 1.64
C ILE A 186 0.57 -11.44 2.39
N ARG A 187 0.63 -12.77 2.08
CA ARG A 187 1.80 -13.60 2.32
C ARG A 187 2.63 -13.68 1.04
N PRO A 188 3.67 -12.86 0.88
CA PRO A 188 4.32 -12.71 -0.41
C PRO A 188 4.90 -14.03 -0.92
N LEU A 189 5.58 -14.81 -0.07
CA LEU A 189 6.24 -16.04 -0.52
C LEU A 189 5.28 -17.19 -0.84
N ARG A 190 4.02 -17.10 -0.40
CA ARG A 190 2.96 -18.03 -0.82
C ARG A 190 2.33 -17.67 -2.16
N LEU A 191 2.29 -16.38 -2.48
CA LEU A 191 1.75 -15.88 -3.76
C LEU A 191 2.80 -15.83 -4.89
N GLY A 192 4.06 -16.12 -4.59
CA GLY A 192 5.20 -15.95 -5.49
C GLY A 192 5.09 -16.65 -6.83
N TYR A 193 4.43 -17.80 -6.89
CA TYR A 193 4.21 -18.53 -8.14
C TYR A 193 3.38 -17.75 -9.20
N MET A 194 2.56 -16.80 -8.75
CA MET A 194 1.78 -15.95 -9.67
C MET A 194 2.62 -14.82 -10.28
N MET A 195 3.80 -14.55 -9.74
CA MET A 195 4.65 -13.44 -10.17
C MET A 195 5.71 -13.85 -11.18
N ASP A 196 5.97 -15.15 -11.33
CA ASP A 196 6.90 -15.67 -12.31
C ASP A 196 6.30 -15.67 -13.74
N GLU A 197 4.97 -15.48 -13.84
CA GLU A 197 4.22 -15.42 -15.10
C GLU A 197 3.91 -13.96 -15.55
N LEU A 198 4.32 -12.93 -14.81
CA LEU A 198 4.10 -11.51 -15.08
C LEU A 198 5.39 -10.77 -15.44
#